data_ff856dc673b515fea3140d2fafa130ea
#
_entry.id   ff856dc673b515fea3140d2fafa130ea
#
_cell.length_a   1.000
_cell.length_b   1.000
_cell.length_c   1.000
_cell.angle_alpha   90.00
_cell.angle_beta   90.00
_cell.angle_gamma   90.00
#
_symmetry.space_group_name_H-M   'P 1'
#
loop_
_entity.id
_entity.type
_entity.pdbx_description
1 polymer ?
#
loop_
_entity_poly.entity_id
_entity_poly.type
_entity_poly.pdbx_seq_one_letter_code
_entity_poly.pdbx_strand_id
1 'polypeptide(L)'
;MTSNPIFTSMRSIAVAAAALVWLAGGAEAQTKVAVITPYLAQPGTQFYVEGFQAAAKDKGWDVNVIDTKGDVAAVISRIEDVVNQKVNAIVINVDPSQVKAGLQAAKDAKIPVFGMDSGTDPLLVTNVTSNGYAMAAETAVYVANRISGAGNVVMFVFDAFPPVQVRGHIADAVFSNFPDIKVLQRVTPDVADGGIVDSRAKMEAILAANPTPGSIKAVWAAWDQPALGALQAIEAAGRGKEGIVITGIDANPQARDAIAAGGSFEASVAQDFQGIGSTAADAVARVLAGQTIKQSVIYVPTKLVTQANAAEKK
;
A
#
# COMPACT_ATOMS: atom_id res chain seq x y z
N MET A 1 50.32 -24.55 -93.48
CA MET A 1 49.03 -25.19 -93.53
C MET A 1 48.79 -25.86 -92.20
N THR A 2 48.36 -25.22 -91.25
CA THR A 2 47.72 -25.84 -90.05
C THR A 2 47.26 -24.71 -89.18
N SER A 3 46.00 -24.55 -89.08
CA SER A 3 45.28 -23.61 -88.23
C SER A 3 45.15 -24.13 -86.83
N ASN A 4 45.57 -23.35 -85.85
CA ASN A 4 45.30 -23.61 -84.47
C ASN A 4 44.07 -22.77 -83.96
N PRO A 5 43.08 -23.35 -83.28
CA PRO A 5 42.02 -22.55 -82.69
C PRO A 5 42.41 -22.09 -81.29
N ILE A 6 42.15 -20.84 -81.01
CA ILE A 6 42.31 -20.17 -79.75
C ILE A 6 41.16 -20.57 -78.83
N PHE A 7 41.48 -21.17 -77.72
CA PHE A 7 40.50 -21.41 -76.62
C PHE A 7 40.35 -20.16 -75.78
N THR A 8 39.17 -19.54 -75.85
CA THR A 8 38.80 -18.43 -75.01
C THR A 8 38.14 -19.00 -73.67
N SER A 9 38.85 -18.88 -72.58
CA SER A 9 38.34 -19.25 -71.28
C SER A 9 37.41 -18.16 -70.79
N MET A 10 36.12 -18.46 -70.71
CA MET A 10 35.13 -17.66 -69.95
C MET A 10 35.33 -17.87 -68.46
N ARG A 11 35.83 -16.87 -67.76
CA ARG A 11 35.85 -16.80 -66.33
C ARG A 11 34.44 -16.43 -65.85
N SER A 12 33.73 -17.39 -65.23
CA SER A 12 32.49 -17.16 -64.54
C SER A 12 32.74 -16.39 -63.23
N ILE A 13 32.32 -15.12 -63.24
CA ILE A 13 32.28 -14.31 -61.99
C ILE A 13 31.06 -14.75 -61.20
N ALA A 14 31.27 -15.52 -60.12
CA ALA A 14 30.24 -15.80 -59.12
C ALA A 14 30.03 -14.56 -58.24
N VAL A 15 28.92 -13.86 -58.44
CA VAL A 15 28.47 -12.77 -57.57
C VAL A 15 27.90 -13.40 -56.34
N ALA A 16 28.66 -13.40 -55.25
CA ALA A 16 28.15 -13.76 -53.90
C ALA A 16 27.27 -12.59 -53.40
N ALA A 17 25.96 -12.74 -53.53
CA ALA A 17 25.00 -11.87 -52.88
C ALA A 17 25.01 -12.18 -51.38
N ALA A 18 25.79 -11.42 -50.61
CA ALA A 18 25.72 -11.44 -49.15
C ALA A 18 24.38 -10.84 -48.75
N ALA A 19 23.43 -11.71 -48.37
CA ALA A 19 22.19 -11.33 -47.70
C ALA A 19 22.55 -10.74 -46.32
N LEU A 20 22.63 -9.42 -46.21
CA LEU A 20 22.60 -8.73 -44.94
C LEU A 20 21.19 -8.95 -44.35
N VAL A 21 21.04 -9.97 -43.53
CA VAL A 21 19.90 -10.07 -42.61
C VAL A 21 20.09 -8.95 -41.61
N TRP A 22 19.42 -7.84 -41.84
CA TRP A 22 19.21 -6.83 -40.82
C TRP A 22 18.40 -7.50 -39.71
N LEU A 23 19.09 -7.92 -38.65
CA LEU A 23 18.50 -8.09 -37.36
C LEU A 23 18.00 -6.71 -36.92
N ALA A 24 16.83 -6.31 -37.41
CA ALA A 24 16.02 -5.28 -36.80
C ALA A 24 15.62 -5.85 -35.44
N GLY A 25 16.53 -5.81 -34.47
CA GLY A 25 16.17 -5.87 -33.07
C GLY A 25 15.23 -4.69 -32.83
N GLY A 26 13.93 -4.94 -32.99
CA GLY A 26 12.91 -4.00 -32.57
C GLY A 26 13.24 -3.65 -31.15
N ALA A 27 13.62 -2.40 -30.88
CA ALA A 27 13.64 -1.90 -29.52
C ALA A 27 12.23 -2.15 -28.99
N GLU A 28 12.07 -3.20 -28.17
CA GLU A 28 10.81 -3.43 -27.47
C GLU A 28 10.48 -2.12 -26.75
N ALA A 29 9.35 -1.51 -27.12
CA ALA A 29 8.95 -0.26 -26.51
C ALA A 29 8.88 -0.49 -25.00
N GLN A 30 9.64 0.31 -24.25
CA GLN A 30 9.72 0.18 -22.80
C GLN A 30 8.33 0.14 -22.19
N THR A 31 8.04 -0.86 -21.37
CA THR A 31 6.77 -0.99 -20.70
C THR A 31 6.56 0.22 -19.76
N LYS A 32 5.46 0.93 -19.96
CA LYS A 32 5.08 2.10 -19.16
C LYS A 32 3.98 1.74 -18.17
N VAL A 33 4.20 2.01 -16.90
CA VAL A 33 3.22 1.77 -15.84
C VAL A 33 3.00 3.07 -15.06
N ALA A 34 1.73 3.43 -14.83
CA ALA A 34 1.39 4.54 -13.94
C ALA A 34 0.97 4.01 -12.57
N VAL A 35 1.51 4.60 -11.51
CA VAL A 35 1.07 4.38 -10.11
C VAL A 35 0.42 5.67 -9.63
N ILE A 36 -0.87 5.61 -9.26
CA ILE A 36 -1.65 6.80 -8.91
C ILE A 36 -2.19 6.65 -7.48
N THR A 37 -1.88 7.61 -6.63
CA THR A 37 -2.29 7.62 -5.22
C THR A 37 -2.57 9.05 -4.73
N PRO A 38 -3.56 9.27 -3.86
CA PRO A 38 -3.69 10.52 -3.11
C PRO A 38 -2.95 10.50 -1.76
N TYR A 39 -2.30 9.39 -1.38
CA TYR A 39 -1.82 9.16 -0.02
C TYR A 39 -0.29 9.04 0.10
N LEU A 40 0.49 9.60 -0.83
CA LEU A 40 1.96 9.47 -0.80
C LEU A 40 2.60 10.11 0.45
N ALA A 41 1.90 10.99 1.17
CA ALA A 41 2.34 11.51 2.46
C ALA A 41 2.38 10.43 3.57
N GLN A 42 1.68 9.29 3.40
CA GLN A 42 1.69 8.19 4.36
C GLN A 42 2.94 7.31 4.17
N PRO A 43 3.70 6.99 5.25
CA PRO A 43 4.90 6.17 5.14
C PRO A 43 4.64 4.79 4.51
N GLY A 44 3.53 4.12 4.86
CA GLY A 44 3.16 2.85 4.26
C GLY A 44 3.02 2.94 2.74
N THR A 45 2.37 4.01 2.25
CA THR A 45 2.22 4.26 0.81
C THR A 45 3.58 4.44 0.14
N GLN A 46 4.49 5.20 0.75
CA GLN A 46 5.84 5.36 0.21
C GLN A 46 6.55 4.01 0.06
N PHE A 47 6.52 3.18 1.11
CA PHE A 47 7.23 1.90 1.13
C PHE A 47 6.73 0.91 0.07
N TYR A 48 5.41 0.78 -0.16
CA TYR A 48 4.97 -0.13 -1.21
C TYR A 48 5.14 0.46 -2.63
N VAL A 49 5.10 1.78 -2.79
CA VAL A 49 5.47 2.43 -4.06
C VAL A 49 6.95 2.20 -4.36
N GLU A 50 7.84 2.35 -3.37
CA GLU A 50 9.27 2.03 -3.51
C GLU A 50 9.50 0.56 -3.87
N GLY A 51 8.80 -0.36 -3.20
CA GLY A 51 8.86 -1.80 -3.52
C GLY A 51 8.40 -2.10 -4.95
N PHE A 52 7.33 -1.45 -5.40
CA PHE A 52 6.86 -1.55 -6.79
C PHE A 52 7.90 -1.03 -7.78
N GLN A 53 8.44 0.17 -7.52
CA GLN A 53 9.46 0.79 -8.40
C GLN A 53 10.73 -0.05 -8.48
N ALA A 54 11.18 -0.63 -7.36
CA ALA A 54 12.35 -1.51 -7.34
C ALA A 54 12.12 -2.75 -8.22
N ALA A 55 10.99 -3.45 -8.03
CA ALA A 55 10.63 -4.63 -8.82
C ALA A 55 10.39 -4.29 -10.31
N ALA A 56 9.83 -3.13 -10.61
CA ALA A 56 9.62 -2.65 -11.97
C ALA A 56 10.94 -2.29 -12.67
N LYS A 57 11.90 -1.73 -11.95
CA LYS A 57 13.25 -1.43 -12.46
C LYS A 57 13.96 -2.71 -12.90
N ASP A 58 13.87 -3.79 -12.10
CA ASP A 58 14.46 -5.08 -12.46
C ASP A 58 13.82 -5.68 -13.73
N LYS A 59 12.58 -5.27 -14.06
CA LYS A 59 11.87 -5.66 -15.28
C LYS A 59 12.12 -4.70 -16.46
N GLY A 60 12.91 -3.63 -16.27
CA GLY A 60 13.19 -2.62 -17.29
C GLY A 60 12.01 -1.69 -17.60
N TRP A 61 11.05 -1.52 -16.68
CA TRP A 61 9.87 -0.70 -16.88
C TRP A 61 10.12 0.78 -16.58
N ASP A 62 9.34 1.63 -17.24
CA ASP A 62 9.21 3.06 -16.95
C ASP A 62 7.98 3.26 -16.03
N VAL A 63 8.22 3.70 -14.80
CA VAL A 63 7.16 3.88 -13.79
C VAL A 63 6.96 5.36 -13.49
N ASN A 64 5.77 5.86 -13.84
CA ASN A 64 5.34 7.21 -13.48
C ASN A 64 4.47 7.16 -12.21
N VAL A 65 4.99 7.71 -11.11
CA VAL A 65 4.25 7.85 -9.84
C VAL A 65 3.56 9.21 -9.81
N ILE A 66 2.24 9.20 -9.63
CA ILE A 66 1.39 10.40 -9.62
C ILE A 66 0.73 10.51 -8.25
N ASP A 67 1.13 11.52 -7.49
CA ASP A 67 0.52 11.89 -6.22
C ASP A 67 -0.49 13.02 -6.42
N THR A 68 -1.74 12.80 -6.03
CA THR A 68 -2.77 13.84 -6.05
C THR A 68 -2.92 14.58 -4.71
N LYS A 69 -2.02 14.33 -3.75
CA LYS A 69 -1.89 15.07 -2.47
C LYS A 69 -3.21 15.19 -1.69
N GLY A 70 -3.87 14.07 -1.49
CA GLY A 70 -5.15 13.99 -0.78
C GLY A 70 -6.38 14.24 -1.64
N ASP A 71 -6.24 14.76 -2.86
CA ASP A 71 -7.35 14.99 -3.78
C ASP A 71 -7.75 13.70 -4.50
N VAL A 72 -8.73 13.00 -3.95
CA VAL A 72 -9.28 11.76 -4.53
C VAL A 72 -10.02 12.05 -5.86
N ALA A 73 -10.68 13.20 -5.99
CA ALA A 73 -11.39 13.55 -7.22
C ALA A 73 -10.43 13.73 -8.40
N ALA A 74 -9.24 14.29 -8.16
CA ALA A 74 -8.20 14.44 -9.16
C ALA A 74 -7.68 13.09 -9.69
N VAL A 75 -7.81 11.98 -8.96
CA VAL A 75 -7.36 10.65 -9.42
C VAL A 75 -8.04 10.26 -10.73
N ILE A 76 -9.34 10.60 -10.92
CA ILE A 76 -10.08 10.29 -12.16
C ILE A 76 -9.38 10.92 -13.35
N SER A 77 -9.09 12.24 -13.30
CA SER A 77 -8.41 12.93 -14.40
C SER A 77 -7.00 12.40 -14.65
N ARG A 78 -6.28 11.99 -13.57
CA ARG A 78 -4.94 11.37 -13.73
C ARG A 78 -5.03 10.01 -14.42
N ILE A 79 -6.06 9.20 -14.13
CA ILE A 79 -6.29 7.95 -14.86
C ILE A 79 -6.57 8.23 -16.34
N GLU A 80 -7.44 9.20 -16.65
CA GLU A 80 -7.73 9.59 -18.03
C GLU A 80 -6.48 10.12 -18.77
N ASP A 81 -5.65 10.92 -18.10
CA ASP A 81 -4.39 11.42 -18.66
C ASP A 81 -3.45 10.27 -19.08
N VAL A 82 -3.25 9.26 -18.21
CA VAL A 82 -2.35 8.14 -18.51
C VAL A 82 -2.98 7.15 -19.51
N VAL A 83 -4.30 7.05 -19.55
CA VAL A 83 -5.02 6.32 -20.63
C VAL A 83 -4.74 6.96 -21.99
N ASN A 84 -4.82 8.29 -22.09
CA ASN A 84 -4.48 9.02 -23.33
C ASN A 84 -3.00 8.87 -23.72
N GLN A 85 -2.10 8.70 -22.74
CA GLN A 85 -0.67 8.41 -22.95
C GLN A 85 -0.42 6.94 -23.36
N LYS A 86 -1.46 6.09 -23.36
CA LYS A 86 -1.41 4.66 -23.73
C LYS A 86 -0.38 3.88 -22.90
N VAL A 87 -0.41 4.07 -21.56
CA VAL A 87 0.41 3.23 -20.67
C VAL A 87 -0.01 1.76 -20.79
N ASN A 88 0.89 0.84 -20.45
CA ASN A 88 0.64 -0.60 -20.54
C ASN A 88 -0.20 -1.13 -19.37
N ALA A 89 -0.10 -0.49 -18.19
CA ALA A 89 -0.88 -0.81 -17.01
C ALA A 89 -1.01 0.40 -16.07
N ILE A 90 -2.04 0.38 -15.23
CA ILE A 90 -2.29 1.37 -14.19
C ILE A 90 -2.37 0.64 -12.85
N VAL A 91 -1.73 1.18 -11.82
CA VAL A 91 -1.83 0.73 -10.43
C VAL A 91 -2.43 1.86 -9.61
N ILE A 92 -3.48 1.59 -8.85
CA ILE A 92 -4.13 2.59 -8.00
C ILE A 92 -4.01 2.22 -6.53
N ASN A 93 -3.90 3.25 -5.69
CA ASN A 93 -4.02 3.16 -4.23
C ASN A 93 -5.08 4.15 -3.76
N VAL A 94 -6.33 3.81 -3.99
CA VAL A 94 -7.50 4.62 -3.65
C VAL A 94 -8.73 3.71 -3.62
N ASP A 95 -9.81 4.13 -2.96
CA ASP A 95 -11.09 3.42 -3.07
C ASP A 95 -11.57 3.39 -4.53
N PRO A 96 -11.63 2.22 -5.18
CA PRO A 96 -12.05 2.12 -6.58
C PRO A 96 -13.50 2.60 -6.79
N SER A 97 -14.33 2.58 -5.76
CA SER A 97 -15.72 3.07 -5.86
C SER A 97 -15.80 4.56 -6.12
N GLN A 98 -14.79 5.32 -5.68
CA GLN A 98 -14.73 6.78 -5.84
C GLN A 98 -14.16 7.21 -7.22
N VAL A 99 -13.54 6.29 -7.95
CA VAL A 99 -12.84 6.59 -9.21
C VAL A 99 -13.39 5.79 -10.41
N LYS A 100 -14.61 5.32 -10.33
CA LYS A 100 -15.24 4.42 -11.33
C LYS A 100 -15.18 4.96 -12.75
N ALA A 101 -15.36 6.25 -12.97
CA ALA A 101 -15.29 6.85 -14.31
C ALA A 101 -13.90 6.62 -14.94
N GLY A 102 -12.82 6.88 -14.20
CA GLY A 102 -11.46 6.61 -14.66
C GLY A 102 -11.19 5.11 -14.91
N LEU A 103 -11.68 4.23 -14.01
CA LEU A 103 -11.57 2.78 -14.20
C LEU A 103 -12.30 2.31 -15.47
N GLN A 104 -13.50 2.88 -15.75
CA GLN A 104 -14.24 2.56 -16.97
C GLN A 104 -13.48 3.05 -18.22
N ALA A 105 -12.91 4.25 -18.18
CA ALA A 105 -12.08 4.77 -19.29
C ALA A 105 -10.87 3.87 -19.57
N ALA A 106 -10.19 3.38 -18.52
CA ALA A 106 -9.06 2.43 -18.68
C ALA A 106 -9.55 1.10 -19.30
N LYS A 107 -10.69 0.57 -18.83
CA LYS A 107 -11.29 -0.65 -19.41
C LYS A 107 -11.61 -0.50 -20.89
N ASP A 108 -12.25 0.61 -21.28
CA ASP A 108 -12.63 0.89 -22.67
C ASP A 108 -11.38 1.00 -23.56
N ALA A 109 -10.28 1.54 -23.02
CA ALA A 109 -8.97 1.57 -23.67
C ALA A 109 -8.21 0.23 -23.59
N LYS A 110 -8.75 -0.80 -22.94
CA LYS A 110 -8.15 -2.12 -22.71
C LYS A 110 -6.84 -2.05 -21.93
N ILE A 111 -6.68 -1.07 -21.05
CA ILE A 111 -5.53 -0.95 -20.15
C ILE A 111 -5.89 -1.61 -18.82
N PRO A 112 -5.17 -2.65 -18.37
CA PRO A 112 -5.45 -3.31 -17.11
C PRO A 112 -5.15 -2.39 -15.93
N VAL A 113 -6.04 -2.41 -14.93
CA VAL A 113 -5.88 -1.65 -13.68
C VAL A 113 -5.75 -2.63 -12.51
N PHE A 114 -4.80 -2.35 -11.63
CA PHE A 114 -4.50 -3.14 -10.43
C PHE A 114 -4.68 -2.27 -9.19
N GLY A 115 -5.16 -2.86 -8.10
CA GLY A 115 -5.14 -2.25 -6.79
C GLY A 115 -3.84 -2.61 -6.07
N MET A 116 -3.24 -1.64 -5.38
CA MET A 116 -2.11 -1.82 -4.46
C MET A 116 -2.48 -1.17 -3.14
N ASP A 117 -2.81 -2.00 -2.15
CA ASP A 117 -3.46 -1.59 -0.89
C ASP A 117 -4.67 -0.68 -1.15
N SER A 118 -5.63 -1.19 -1.91
CA SER A 118 -6.84 -0.51 -2.39
C SER A 118 -8.08 -1.30 -1.93
N GLY A 119 -9.23 -1.01 -2.47
CA GLY A 119 -10.41 -1.87 -2.39
C GLY A 119 -10.48 -2.88 -3.52
N THR A 120 -11.57 -3.63 -3.58
CA THR A 120 -11.89 -4.51 -4.70
C THR A 120 -12.98 -3.91 -5.56
N ASP A 121 -12.86 -4.09 -6.88
CA ASP A 121 -13.90 -3.71 -7.85
C ASP A 121 -13.79 -4.64 -9.07
N PRO A 122 -14.90 -4.98 -9.75
CA PRO A 122 -14.87 -5.79 -10.96
C PRO A 122 -14.07 -5.19 -12.13
N LEU A 123 -13.74 -3.89 -12.06
CA LEU A 123 -12.90 -3.21 -13.04
C LEU A 123 -11.39 -3.35 -12.74
N LEU A 124 -11.02 -3.86 -11.57
CA LEU A 124 -9.64 -4.19 -11.23
C LEU A 124 -9.32 -5.63 -11.58
N VAL A 125 -8.12 -5.88 -12.06
CA VAL A 125 -7.61 -7.24 -12.27
C VAL A 125 -7.48 -7.98 -10.95
N THR A 126 -6.87 -7.35 -9.98
CA THR A 126 -6.69 -7.83 -8.59
C THR A 126 -6.29 -6.66 -7.70
N ASN A 127 -6.45 -6.84 -6.39
CA ASN A 127 -5.90 -5.94 -5.38
C ASN A 127 -4.84 -6.71 -4.57
N VAL A 128 -3.62 -6.17 -4.48
CA VAL A 128 -2.55 -6.71 -3.63
C VAL A 128 -2.52 -5.92 -2.34
N THR A 129 -2.69 -6.58 -1.21
CA THR A 129 -2.80 -5.92 0.11
C THR A 129 -2.44 -6.88 1.24
N SER A 130 -2.40 -6.40 2.47
CA SER A 130 -2.38 -7.23 3.67
C SER A 130 -3.80 -7.58 4.13
N ASN A 131 -3.94 -8.65 4.94
CA ASN A 131 -5.24 -9.04 5.46
C ASN A 131 -5.69 -8.11 6.60
N GLY A 132 -6.43 -7.03 6.26
CA GLY A 132 -6.94 -6.04 7.20
C GLY A 132 -7.83 -6.64 8.30
N TYR A 133 -8.59 -7.70 7.99
CA TYR A 133 -9.44 -8.40 8.96
C TYR A 133 -8.58 -9.06 10.06
N ALA A 134 -7.56 -9.81 9.66
CA ALA A 134 -6.68 -10.49 10.61
C ALA A 134 -5.89 -9.50 11.47
N MET A 135 -5.28 -8.47 10.85
CA MET A 135 -4.51 -7.46 11.57
C MET A 135 -5.32 -6.72 12.62
N ALA A 136 -6.55 -6.31 12.28
CA ALA A 136 -7.43 -5.61 13.20
C ALA A 136 -7.92 -6.50 14.34
N ALA A 137 -8.30 -7.75 14.04
CA ALA A 137 -8.68 -8.71 15.07
C ALA A 137 -7.53 -8.95 16.05
N GLU A 138 -6.31 -9.14 15.57
CA GLU A 138 -5.12 -9.39 16.39
C GLU A 138 -4.83 -8.21 17.33
N THR A 139 -4.81 -6.97 16.82
CA THR A 139 -4.55 -5.78 17.64
C THR A 139 -5.70 -5.45 18.60
N ALA A 140 -6.96 -5.65 18.20
CA ALA A 140 -8.10 -5.41 19.07
C ALA A 140 -8.19 -6.45 20.20
N VAL A 141 -7.92 -7.74 19.91
CA VAL A 141 -7.83 -8.80 20.94
C VAL A 141 -6.64 -8.54 21.86
N TYR A 142 -5.51 -8.07 21.33
CA TYR A 142 -4.36 -7.67 22.15
C TYR A 142 -4.80 -6.60 23.17
N VAL A 143 -5.45 -5.51 22.72
CA VAL A 143 -5.97 -4.46 23.60
C VAL A 143 -6.93 -5.04 24.65
N ALA A 144 -7.94 -5.81 24.23
CA ALA A 144 -8.92 -6.37 25.13
C ALA A 144 -8.28 -7.20 26.25
N ASN A 145 -7.29 -8.04 25.92
CA ASN A 145 -6.55 -8.85 26.89
C ASN A 145 -5.71 -7.97 27.83
N ARG A 146 -5.03 -6.95 27.31
CA ARG A 146 -4.17 -6.05 28.11
C ARG A 146 -4.96 -5.23 29.14
N ILE A 147 -6.19 -4.83 28.81
CA ILE A 147 -7.09 -4.12 29.73
C ILE A 147 -8.03 -5.04 30.50
N SER A 148 -7.80 -6.38 30.47
CA SER A 148 -8.60 -7.39 31.17
C SER A 148 -10.09 -7.34 30.82
N GLY A 149 -10.42 -7.03 29.57
CA GLY A 149 -11.77 -7.00 29.02
C GLY A 149 -12.64 -5.85 29.52
N ALA A 150 -12.07 -4.80 30.15
CA ALA A 150 -12.85 -3.72 30.75
C ALA A 150 -12.18 -2.35 30.61
N GLY A 151 -12.97 -1.32 30.35
CA GLY A 151 -12.55 0.08 30.33
C GLY A 151 -12.84 0.82 29.02
N ASN A 152 -12.53 2.11 29.01
CA ASN A 152 -12.76 2.96 27.86
C ASN A 152 -11.62 2.87 26.85
N VAL A 153 -11.96 2.71 25.59
CA VAL A 153 -11.05 2.65 24.45
C VAL A 153 -11.33 3.84 23.51
N VAL A 154 -10.31 4.56 23.11
CA VAL A 154 -10.36 5.54 22.03
C VAL A 154 -9.94 4.85 20.75
N MET A 155 -10.69 5.02 19.65
CA MET A 155 -10.37 4.43 18.37
C MET A 155 -10.04 5.50 17.35
N PHE A 156 -8.86 5.42 16.71
CA PHE A 156 -8.52 6.19 15.53
C PHE A 156 -8.78 5.38 14.27
N VAL A 157 -9.67 5.89 13.41
CA VAL A 157 -10.20 5.19 12.22
C VAL A 157 -10.17 6.10 11.00
N PHE A 158 -10.29 5.51 9.80
CA PHE A 158 -10.41 6.27 8.55
C PHE A 158 -11.29 5.49 7.56
N ASP A 159 -12.57 5.79 7.58
CA ASP A 159 -13.58 5.02 6.84
C ASP A 159 -13.64 5.38 5.33
N ALA A 160 -12.94 6.44 4.89
CA ALA A 160 -12.88 6.84 3.50
C ALA A 160 -11.93 5.95 2.64
N PHE A 161 -11.17 5.04 3.27
CA PHE A 161 -10.21 4.18 2.61
C PHE A 161 -10.45 2.69 2.98
N PRO A 162 -10.86 1.83 2.02
CA PRO A 162 -11.34 0.49 2.30
C PRO A 162 -10.42 -0.39 3.16
N PRO A 163 -9.09 -0.44 2.95
CA PRO A 163 -8.19 -1.22 3.82
C PRO A 163 -8.23 -0.79 5.28
N VAL A 164 -8.41 0.52 5.55
CA VAL A 164 -8.47 1.05 6.92
C VAL A 164 -9.88 0.99 7.48
N GLN A 165 -10.90 1.18 6.65
CA GLN A 165 -12.30 1.02 7.03
C GLN A 165 -12.58 -0.38 7.59
N VAL A 166 -12.13 -1.42 6.89
CA VAL A 166 -12.33 -2.81 7.33
C VAL A 166 -11.65 -3.07 8.68
N ARG A 167 -10.49 -2.47 8.93
CA ARG A 167 -9.79 -2.59 10.23
C ARG A 167 -10.66 -2.02 11.36
N GLY A 168 -11.23 -0.81 11.17
CA GLY A 168 -12.11 -0.17 12.14
C GLY A 168 -13.34 -1.02 12.45
N HIS A 169 -14.03 -1.54 11.44
CA HIS A 169 -15.22 -2.37 11.61
C HIS A 169 -14.91 -3.68 12.37
N ILE A 170 -13.77 -4.30 12.10
CA ILE A 170 -13.37 -5.52 12.83
C ILE A 170 -13.01 -5.23 14.27
N ALA A 171 -12.31 -4.14 14.55
CA ALA A 171 -11.99 -3.75 15.92
C ALA A 171 -13.26 -3.45 16.73
N ASP A 172 -14.25 -2.74 16.16
CA ASP A 172 -15.57 -2.55 16.78
C ASP A 172 -16.25 -3.88 17.08
N ALA A 173 -16.24 -4.81 16.11
CA ALA A 173 -16.84 -6.12 16.30
C ALA A 173 -16.15 -6.91 17.42
N VAL A 174 -14.82 -6.83 17.54
CA VAL A 174 -14.08 -7.45 18.65
C VAL A 174 -14.47 -6.82 19.97
N PHE A 175 -14.40 -5.49 20.10
CA PHE A 175 -14.69 -4.80 21.36
C PHE A 175 -16.13 -4.99 21.80
N SER A 176 -17.10 -5.09 20.89
CA SER A 176 -18.52 -5.33 21.22
C SER A 176 -18.78 -6.70 21.87
N ASN A 177 -17.84 -7.64 21.76
CA ASN A 177 -17.93 -8.94 22.46
C ASN A 177 -17.44 -8.88 23.92
N PHE A 178 -16.93 -7.72 24.38
CA PHE A 178 -16.51 -7.49 25.76
C PHE A 178 -17.48 -6.47 26.40
N PRO A 179 -18.44 -6.88 27.23
CA PRO A 179 -19.53 -6.01 27.71
C PRO A 179 -19.04 -4.82 28.54
N ASP A 180 -17.88 -4.95 29.17
CA ASP A 180 -17.27 -3.91 30.01
C ASP A 180 -16.26 -3.04 29.25
N ILE A 181 -15.99 -3.30 27.96
CA ILE A 181 -15.25 -2.41 27.10
C ILE A 181 -16.23 -1.40 26.49
N LYS A 182 -15.90 -0.12 26.58
CA LYS A 182 -16.66 0.96 25.95
C LYS A 182 -15.78 1.71 24.96
N VAL A 183 -16.20 1.76 23.72
CA VAL A 183 -15.60 2.69 22.73
C VAL A 183 -16.05 4.10 23.11
N LEU A 184 -15.16 4.83 23.78
CA LEU A 184 -15.41 6.18 24.27
C LEU A 184 -15.61 7.16 23.11
N GLN A 185 -14.77 7.03 22.10
CA GLN A 185 -14.82 7.88 20.90
C GLN A 185 -14.16 7.19 19.70
N ARG A 186 -14.79 7.35 18.53
CA ARG A 186 -14.17 7.09 17.22
C ARG A 186 -13.68 8.42 16.65
N VAL A 187 -12.43 8.47 16.26
CA VAL A 187 -11.75 9.69 15.82
C VAL A 187 -11.23 9.48 14.39
N THR A 188 -11.60 10.36 13.49
CA THR A 188 -11.04 10.39 12.14
C THR A 188 -10.04 11.55 12.05
N PRO A 189 -8.74 11.30 11.94
CA PRO A 189 -7.75 12.36 11.79
C PRO A 189 -7.74 12.93 10.37
N ASP A 190 -7.26 14.15 10.23
CA ASP A 190 -6.80 14.66 8.94
C ASP A 190 -5.51 13.94 8.55
N VAL A 191 -5.48 13.40 7.34
CA VAL A 191 -4.38 12.57 6.83
C VAL A 191 -3.51 13.29 5.79
N ALA A 192 -3.81 14.54 5.45
CA ALA A 192 -3.11 15.29 4.40
C ALA A 192 -1.60 15.37 4.66
N ASP A 193 -1.21 15.60 5.94
CA ASP A 193 0.19 15.70 6.37
C ASP A 193 0.65 14.45 7.15
N GLY A 194 0.11 13.27 6.84
CA GLY A 194 0.46 12.01 7.49
C GLY A 194 -0.35 11.67 8.75
N GLY A 195 -1.06 12.64 9.37
CA GLY A 195 -2.05 12.41 10.43
C GLY A 195 -1.53 12.45 11.86
N ILE A 196 -0.23 12.52 12.13
CA ILE A 196 0.33 12.56 13.51
C ILE A 196 -0.11 13.80 14.26
N VAL A 197 0.04 14.97 13.64
CA VAL A 197 -0.20 16.27 14.30
C VAL A 197 -1.67 16.44 14.69
N ASP A 198 -2.58 16.14 13.76
CA ASP A 198 -4.01 16.22 14.02
C ASP A 198 -4.48 15.17 15.05
N SER A 199 -3.96 13.94 14.97
CA SER A 199 -4.25 12.89 15.95
C SER A 199 -3.78 13.26 17.36
N ARG A 200 -2.61 13.90 17.47
CA ARG A 200 -2.11 14.43 18.75
C ARG A 200 -3.07 15.47 19.31
N ALA A 201 -3.45 16.49 18.52
CA ALA A 201 -4.35 17.55 18.97
C ALA A 201 -5.71 16.98 19.41
N LYS A 202 -6.26 16.02 18.66
CA LYS A 202 -7.52 15.35 19.01
C LYS A 202 -7.38 14.54 20.29
N MET A 203 -6.28 13.82 20.49
CA MET A 203 -6.04 13.07 21.72
C MET A 203 -5.82 14.00 22.92
N GLU A 204 -5.12 15.13 22.77
CA GLU A 204 -5.00 16.15 23.83
C GLU A 204 -6.38 16.64 24.30
N ALA A 205 -7.31 16.90 23.38
CA ALA A 205 -8.67 17.30 23.70
C ALA A 205 -9.44 16.18 24.44
N ILE A 206 -9.28 14.92 24.03
CA ILE A 206 -9.90 13.77 24.70
C ILE A 206 -9.36 13.58 26.11
N LEU A 207 -8.05 13.73 26.32
CA LEU A 207 -7.42 13.64 27.63
C LEU A 207 -7.91 14.77 28.55
N ALA A 208 -8.05 15.99 28.05
CA ALA A 208 -8.60 17.12 28.81
C ALA A 208 -10.06 16.91 29.22
N ALA A 209 -10.88 16.29 28.35
CA ALA A 209 -12.27 15.94 28.65
C ALA A 209 -12.39 14.76 29.64
N ASN A 210 -11.32 13.98 29.81
CA ASN A 210 -11.27 12.78 30.65
C ASN A 210 -10.07 12.85 31.63
N PRO A 211 -10.04 13.83 32.58
CA PRO A 211 -8.85 14.14 33.38
C PRO A 211 -8.55 13.10 34.46
N THR A 212 -9.51 12.27 34.82
CA THR A 212 -9.33 11.29 35.92
C THR A 212 -8.34 10.20 35.47
N PRO A 213 -7.30 9.90 36.26
CA PRO A 213 -6.41 8.77 35.96
C PRO A 213 -7.16 7.46 35.78
N GLY A 214 -6.82 6.70 34.73
CA GLY A 214 -7.50 5.45 34.43
C GLY A 214 -8.86 5.59 33.73
N SER A 215 -9.36 6.81 33.47
CA SER A 215 -10.58 7.04 32.68
C SER A 215 -10.45 6.56 31.22
N ILE A 216 -9.25 6.48 30.69
CA ILE A 216 -8.93 5.90 29.37
C ILE A 216 -7.99 4.71 29.64
N LYS A 217 -8.34 3.53 29.15
CA LYS A 217 -7.54 2.31 29.30
C LYS A 217 -6.72 1.98 28.07
N ALA A 218 -7.23 2.32 26.90
CA ALA A 218 -6.49 2.04 25.66
C ALA A 218 -6.79 3.02 24.54
N VAL A 219 -5.87 3.07 23.60
CA VAL A 219 -6.02 3.65 22.26
C VAL A 219 -5.77 2.56 21.24
N TRP A 220 -6.75 2.28 20.42
CA TRP A 220 -6.62 1.44 19.25
C TRP A 220 -6.56 2.31 17.99
N ALA A 221 -5.54 2.14 17.17
CA ALA A 221 -5.40 2.91 15.94
C ALA A 221 -5.33 1.98 14.73
N ALA A 222 -6.09 2.31 13.69
CA ALA A 222 -6.15 1.51 12.46
C ALA A 222 -4.84 1.56 11.65
N TRP A 223 -3.92 2.48 12.00
CA TRP A 223 -2.52 2.52 11.51
C TRP A 223 -1.63 3.31 12.49
N ASP A 224 -0.31 3.27 12.30
CA ASP A 224 0.65 3.74 13.29
C ASP A 224 0.68 5.27 13.51
N GLN A 225 0.41 6.10 12.48
CA GLN A 225 0.52 7.55 12.63
C GLN A 225 -0.39 8.11 13.71
N PRO A 226 -1.69 7.77 13.78
CA PRO A 226 -2.53 8.19 14.89
C PRO A 226 -2.09 7.63 16.24
N ALA A 227 -1.59 6.40 16.27
CA ALA A 227 -1.05 5.81 17.49
C ALA A 227 0.12 6.61 18.05
N LEU A 228 1.03 7.04 17.16
CA LEU A 228 2.18 7.91 17.51
C LEU A 228 1.71 9.29 17.97
N GLY A 229 0.71 9.88 17.31
CA GLY A 229 0.10 11.15 17.74
C GLY A 229 -0.53 11.04 19.14
N ALA A 230 -1.26 9.96 19.38
CA ALA A 230 -1.85 9.69 20.68
C ALA A 230 -0.78 9.46 21.77
N LEU A 231 0.30 8.74 21.45
CA LEU A 231 1.44 8.56 22.35
C LEU A 231 2.02 9.90 22.79
N GLN A 232 2.31 10.79 21.83
CA GLN A 232 2.85 12.12 22.10
C GLN A 232 1.92 12.94 23.02
N ALA A 233 0.60 12.89 22.79
CA ALA A 233 -0.38 13.58 23.63
C ALA A 233 -0.41 13.03 25.06
N ILE A 234 -0.38 11.70 25.22
CA ILE A 234 -0.38 11.03 26.54
C ILE A 234 0.89 11.37 27.32
N GLU A 235 2.05 11.36 26.65
CA GLU A 235 3.32 11.74 27.27
C GLU A 235 3.36 13.22 27.67
N ALA A 236 2.93 14.11 26.78
CA ALA A 236 2.87 15.55 27.05
C ALA A 236 1.91 15.91 28.21
N ALA A 237 0.83 15.13 28.37
CA ALA A 237 -0.09 15.26 29.50
C ALA A 237 0.45 14.66 30.81
N GLY A 238 1.65 14.07 30.82
CA GLY A 238 2.23 13.39 31.98
C GLY A 238 1.55 12.07 32.33
N ARG A 239 0.73 11.50 31.44
CA ARG A 239 -0.11 10.32 31.67
C ARG A 239 0.51 9.00 31.19
N GLY A 240 1.77 9.02 30.73
CA GLY A 240 2.47 7.84 30.20
C GLY A 240 2.67 6.71 31.21
N LYS A 241 2.49 6.95 32.52
CA LYS A 241 2.59 5.94 33.57
C LYS A 241 1.23 5.41 34.06
N GLU A 242 0.12 5.81 33.46
CA GLU A 242 -1.22 5.37 33.84
C GLU A 242 -1.57 3.96 33.31
N GLY A 243 -0.69 3.34 32.52
CA GLY A 243 -0.95 2.03 31.93
C GLY A 243 -1.94 2.08 30.75
N ILE A 244 -2.01 3.20 30.05
CA ILE A 244 -2.80 3.32 28.82
C ILE A 244 -2.12 2.49 27.73
N VAL A 245 -2.81 1.49 27.21
CA VAL A 245 -2.31 0.61 26.15
C VAL A 245 -2.57 1.24 24.77
N ILE A 246 -1.57 1.36 23.95
CA ILE A 246 -1.70 1.83 22.57
C ILE A 246 -1.32 0.69 21.61
N THR A 247 -2.15 0.50 20.58
CA THR A 247 -1.81 -0.38 19.46
C THR A 247 -1.98 0.33 18.13
N GLY A 248 -1.16 -0.05 17.15
CA GLY A 248 -1.23 0.40 15.78
C GLY A 248 -1.26 -0.77 14.79
N ILE A 249 -1.18 -0.43 13.52
CA ILE A 249 -0.98 -1.36 12.41
C ILE A 249 0.01 -0.67 11.47
N ASP A 250 0.95 -1.36 10.91
CA ASP A 250 2.01 -1.10 9.94
C ASP A 250 3.38 -1.49 10.48
N ALA A 251 3.62 -1.31 11.79
CA ALA A 251 4.91 -1.44 12.46
C ALA A 251 6.02 -0.70 11.70
N ASN A 252 5.75 0.56 11.35
CA ASN A 252 6.73 1.43 10.72
C ASN A 252 7.93 1.68 11.65
N PRO A 253 9.08 2.21 11.16
CA PRO A 253 10.28 2.38 11.99
C PRO A 253 10.03 3.15 13.28
N GLN A 254 9.26 4.25 13.25
CA GLN A 254 8.97 5.06 14.43
C GLN A 254 8.11 4.30 15.46
N ALA A 255 7.12 3.53 14.99
CA ALA A 255 6.30 2.69 15.85
C ALA A 255 7.14 1.57 16.49
N ARG A 256 8.03 0.92 15.72
CA ARG A 256 8.96 -0.09 16.25
C ARG A 256 9.87 0.48 17.32
N ASP A 257 10.43 1.68 17.08
CA ASP A 257 11.28 2.35 18.07
C ASP A 257 10.50 2.66 19.36
N ALA A 258 9.27 3.15 19.24
CA ALA A 258 8.40 3.42 20.39
C ALA A 258 8.05 2.14 21.16
N ILE A 259 7.72 1.04 20.47
CA ILE A 259 7.43 -0.26 21.07
C ILE A 259 8.68 -0.83 21.76
N ALA A 260 9.86 -0.75 21.11
CA ALA A 260 11.11 -1.22 21.67
C ALA A 260 11.53 -0.46 22.92
N ALA A 261 11.29 0.86 22.96
CA ALA A 261 11.55 1.69 24.13
C ALA A 261 10.68 1.32 25.33
N GLY A 262 9.56 0.64 25.13
CA GLY A 262 8.57 0.33 26.15
C GLY A 262 7.70 1.53 26.50
N GLY A 263 6.65 1.30 27.27
CA GLY A 263 5.68 2.32 27.64
C GLY A 263 4.29 2.04 27.07
N SER A 264 3.55 3.10 26.74
CA SER A 264 2.16 2.97 26.32
C SER A 264 1.97 2.32 24.95
N PHE A 265 2.88 2.51 23.99
CA PHE A 265 2.76 1.88 22.66
C PHE A 265 3.32 0.46 22.72
N GLU A 266 2.43 -0.53 22.85
CA GLU A 266 2.80 -1.90 23.19
C GLU A 266 2.89 -2.83 21.98
N ALA A 267 2.07 -2.61 20.95
CA ALA A 267 2.03 -3.50 19.79
C ALA A 267 1.59 -2.82 18.50
N SER A 268 2.08 -3.33 17.37
CA SER A 268 1.61 -3.00 16.02
C SER A 268 1.72 -4.23 15.14
N VAL A 269 0.85 -4.40 14.15
CA VAL A 269 0.99 -5.49 13.17
C VAL A 269 1.76 -4.99 11.96
N ALA A 270 2.93 -5.58 11.74
CA ALA A 270 3.77 -5.26 10.60
C ALA A 270 3.13 -5.73 9.30
N GLN A 271 3.13 -4.84 8.32
CA GLN A 271 2.86 -5.15 6.92
C GLN A 271 4.19 -5.28 6.16
N ASP A 272 4.24 -6.23 5.22
CA ASP A 272 5.34 -6.28 4.26
C ASP A 272 5.04 -5.36 3.07
N PHE A 273 5.21 -4.07 3.28
CA PHE A 273 4.90 -3.05 2.27
C PHE A 273 5.69 -3.25 0.98
N GLN A 274 6.98 -3.56 1.08
CA GLN A 274 7.79 -3.84 -0.11
C GLN A 274 7.33 -5.10 -0.82
N GLY A 275 6.92 -6.12 -0.07
CA GLY A 275 6.27 -7.32 -0.58
C GLY A 275 4.94 -7.02 -1.28
N ILE A 276 4.12 -6.09 -0.77
CA ILE A 276 2.91 -5.62 -1.48
C ILE A 276 3.30 -5.00 -2.83
N GLY A 277 4.26 -4.09 -2.86
CA GLY A 277 4.72 -3.43 -4.08
C GLY A 277 5.28 -4.41 -5.10
N SER A 278 6.19 -5.28 -4.70
CA SER A 278 6.80 -6.27 -5.59
C SER A 278 5.79 -7.28 -6.12
N THR A 279 4.87 -7.76 -5.26
CA THR A 279 3.78 -8.67 -5.68
C THR A 279 2.83 -8.00 -6.67
N ALA A 280 2.55 -6.70 -6.50
CA ALA A 280 1.75 -5.93 -7.46
C ALA A 280 2.48 -5.81 -8.81
N ALA A 281 3.78 -5.55 -8.82
CA ALA A 281 4.59 -5.54 -10.04
C ALA A 281 4.60 -6.92 -10.74
N ASP A 282 4.67 -8.01 -9.98
CA ASP A 282 4.59 -9.37 -10.52
C ASP A 282 3.20 -9.67 -11.10
N ALA A 283 2.13 -9.18 -10.45
CA ALA A 283 0.78 -9.30 -10.97
C ALA A 283 0.62 -8.58 -12.31
N VAL A 284 1.16 -7.35 -12.42
CA VAL A 284 1.21 -6.59 -13.68
C VAL A 284 1.99 -7.38 -14.74
N ALA A 285 3.20 -7.89 -14.42
CA ALA A 285 4.04 -8.65 -15.36
C ALA A 285 3.32 -9.87 -15.93
N ARG A 286 2.64 -10.64 -15.06
CA ARG A 286 1.87 -11.83 -15.48
C ARG A 286 0.77 -11.49 -16.46
N VAL A 287 0.04 -10.40 -16.22
CA VAL A 287 -1.06 -9.98 -17.11
C VAL A 287 -0.54 -9.45 -18.43
N LEU A 288 0.53 -8.65 -18.42
CA LEU A 288 1.16 -8.18 -19.65
C LEU A 288 1.77 -9.31 -20.49
N ALA A 289 2.16 -10.43 -19.85
CA ALA A 289 2.57 -11.67 -20.50
C ALA A 289 1.38 -12.56 -20.95
N GLY A 290 0.14 -12.06 -20.89
CA GLY A 290 -1.07 -12.78 -21.33
C GLY A 290 -1.62 -13.80 -20.33
N GLN A 291 -1.14 -13.82 -19.08
CA GLN A 291 -1.66 -14.70 -18.03
C GLN A 291 -2.92 -14.11 -17.39
N THR A 292 -3.81 -14.96 -16.92
CA THR A 292 -5.01 -14.55 -16.18
C THR A 292 -4.79 -14.70 -14.67
N ILE A 293 -5.18 -13.68 -13.91
CA ILE A 293 -5.26 -13.72 -12.45
C ILE A 293 -6.72 -13.93 -12.06
N LYS A 294 -7.02 -14.99 -11.30
CA LYS A 294 -8.39 -15.33 -10.88
C LYS A 294 -8.76 -14.75 -9.51
N GLN A 295 -7.77 -14.47 -8.69
CA GLN A 295 -7.98 -13.92 -7.36
C GLN A 295 -8.30 -12.42 -7.46
N SER A 296 -9.41 -11.99 -6.86
CA SER A 296 -9.74 -10.58 -6.71
C SER A 296 -8.84 -9.88 -5.70
N VAL A 297 -8.27 -10.63 -4.76
CA VAL A 297 -7.32 -10.15 -3.74
C VAL A 297 -6.14 -11.12 -3.61
N ILE A 298 -4.94 -10.57 -3.54
CA ILE A 298 -3.71 -11.29 -3.18
C ILE A 298 -3.24 -10.72 -1.85
N TYR A 299 -3.19 -11.56 -0.81
CA TYR A 299 -2.72 -11.14 0.50
C TYR A 299 -1.23 -11.40 0.67
N VAL A 300 -0.54 -10.37 1.20
CA VAL A 300 0.85 -10.45 1.62
C VAL A 300 0.89 -10.71 3.14
N PRO A 301 1.82 -11.54 3.64
CA PRO A 301 1.91 -11.88 5.05
C PRO A 301 2.09 -10.68 5.98
N THR A 302 1.64 -10.84 7.22
CA THR A 302 1.75 -9.85 8.30
C THR A 302 2.32 -10.49 9.56
N LYS A 303 2.87 -9.70 10.49
CA LYS A 303 3.46 -10.19 11.74
C LYS A 303 3.18 -9.23 12.89
N LEU A 304 2.66 -9.71 14.01
CA LEU A 304 2.55 -8.93 15.23
C LEU A 304 3.94 -8.55 15.76
N VAL A 305 4.11 -7.26 16.03
CA VAL A 305 5.29 -6.66 16.63
C VAL A 305 4.92 -6.21 18.05
N THR A 306 5.69 -6.69 19.01
CA THR A 306 5.64 -6.30 20.42
C THR A 306 7.05 -5.97 20.88
N GLN A 307 7.23 -5.57 22.13
CA GLN A 307 8.57 -5.30 22.68
C GLN A 307 9.51 -6.48 22.51
N ALA A 308 9.02 -7.71 22.53
CA ALA A 308 9.85 -8.92 22.40
C ALA A 308 10.55 -9.03 21.04
N ASN A 309 10.01 -8.43 19.98
CA ASN A 309 10.55 -8.55 18.61
C ASN A 309 10.64 -7.22 17.84
N ALA A 310 10.37 -6.09 18.50
CA ALA A 310 10.40 -4.77 17.84
C ALA A 310 11.79 -4.40 17.29
N ALA A 311 12.85 -4.86 17.96
CA ALA A 311 14.23 -4.62 17.54
C ALA A 311 14.69 -5.53 16.37
N GLU A 312 13.92 -6.53 15.97
CA GLU A 312 14.25 -7.36 14.81
C GLU A 312 14.21 -6.52 13.54
N LYS A 313 15.38 -6.35 12.90
CA LYS A 313 15.42 -5.76 11.56
C LYS A 313 14.89 -6.80 10.56
N LYS A 314 13.98 -6.37 9.69
CA LYS A 314 13.59 -7.19 8.53
C LYS A 314 14.73 -7.34 7.54
#